data_29031f855ef74caf0f231865a999d62f
#
_entry.id   29031f855ef74caf0f231865a999d62f
#
_cell.length_a   1.000
_cell.length_b   1.000
_cell.length_c   1.000
_cell.angle_alpha   90.00
_cell.angle_beta   90.00
_cell.angle_gamma   90.00
#
_symmetry.space_group_name_H-M   'P 1'
#
loop_
_entity.id
_entity.type
_entity.pdbx_description
1 polymer ?
#
loop_
_entity_poly.entity_id
_entity_poly.type
_entity_poly.pdbx_seq_one_letter_code
_entity_poly.pdbx_strand_id
1 'polypeptide(L)'
;MLTGGTTARASIAILLLDALILAPALLVAQDWPQILGPNRNGIYTGPPIVPSFPRGGPPQIWARDVGAGFAGPAVSAGTLILFHRLNNREVVDAMDAATGKTLWTFEYPTSYRDDFGFDEGPRAVPVIAGGRVFTHGADGWLHGLDVKTGRRLWSVDTRRVFDAPKGYFGVATSPLVDGTRVMVNVGGKTGGIVAFDAASGKTVWTSTSDGASYSAPVVAHIAGLRTAVFFTRTGLVALDPANGSIRYQYRWRARMAASVNAAAPIVVKDQIFLSASYGTGAILLQVANNAVKPVWSGDESMSNHYSTSVLKDGYLYGFDGRQEFGQSLRCVELATGKVMWNVDGFGAGTLLIADHTLVIMRESGELALAPASPQGFRFNSRAQLLPGVVRAYPALADGRYFVRNERQLRAFDLTRR
;
A
#
# COMPACT_ATOMS: atom_id res chain seq x y z
N MET A 1 -77.02 51.06 30.01
CA MET A 1 -76.45 50.23 31.05
C MET A 1 -76.03 48.89 30.44
N LEU A 2 -74.82 48.72 30.10
CA LEU A 2 -74.26 47.43 29.73
C LEU A 2 -72.75 47.52 29.91
N THR A 3 -72.25 46.79 30.89
CA THR A 3 -70.86 46.70 31.28
C THR A 3 -70.12 45.72 30.34
N GLY A 4 -69.07 46.19 29.66
CA GLY A 4 -68.18 45.39 28.85
C GLY A 4 -67.04 44.79 29.68
N GLY A 5 -66.97 43.49 29.73
CA GLY A 5 -65.85 42.77 30.32
C GLY A 5 -64.77 42.45 29.24
N THR A 6 -63.58 42.97 29.47
CA THR A 6 -62.36 42.64 28.66
C THR A 6 -61.66 41.46 29.25
N THR A 7 -61.57 40.33 28.48
CA THR A 7 -60.80 39.19 28.83
C THR A 7 -59.39 39.33 28.24
N ALA A 8 -58.40 39.45 29.08
CA ALA A 8 -56.97 39.40 28.67
C ALA A 8 -56.53 37.94 28.39
N ARG A 9 -56.05 37.66 27.17
CA ARG A 9 -55.40 36.39 26.79
C ARG A 9 -53.92 36.51 27.12
N ALA A 10 -53.44 35.69 28.03
CA ALA A 10 -52.02 35.52 28.32
C ALA A 10 -51.47 34.52 27.30
N SER A 11 -50.50 34.96 26.46
CA SER A 11 -49.75 34.11 25.54
C SER A 11 -48.54 33.58 26.29
N ILE A 12 -48.48 32.28 26.52
CA ILE A 12 -47.29 31.57 27.02
C ILE A 12 -46.39 31.26 25.85
N ALA A 13 -45.26 31.94 25.75
CA ALA A 13 -44.20 31.60 24.81
C ALA A 13 -43.37 30.44 25.38
N ILE A 14 -43.45 29.26 24.78
CA ILE A 14 -42.60 28.11 25.10
C ILE A 14 -41.28 28.29 24.31
N LEU A 15 -40.20 28.63 25.02
CA LEU A 15 -38.83 28.58 24.50
C LEU A 15 -38.39 27.11 24.44
N LEU A 16 -38.37 26.52 23.23
CA LEU A 16 -37.70 25.25 22.95
C LEU A 16 -36.20 25.51 22.89
N LEU A 17 -35.48 25.06 23.92
CA LEU A 17 -34.04 25.05 23.96
C LEU A 17 -33.56 23.79 23.17
N ASP A 18 -33.18 23.96 21.92
CA ASP A 18 -32.53 22.89 21.16
C ASP A 18 -31.13 22.63 21.76
N ALA A 19 -31.06 21.63 22.63
CA ALA A 19 -29.78 21.09 23.09
C ALA A 19 -29.13 20.29 21.93
N LEU A 20 -28.20 20.93 21.25
CA LEU A 20 -27.34 20.27 20.26
C LEU A 20 -26.45 19.23 20.99
N ILE A 21 -26.89 17.98 21.03
CA ILE A 21 -26.08 16.87 21.54
C ILE A 21 -24.95 16.66 20.54
N LEU A 22 -23.77 17.25 20.81
CA LEU A 22 -22.54 16.88 20.14
C LEU A 22 -22.24 15.42 20.53
N ALA A 23 -22.66 14.46 19.71
CA ALA A 23 -22.20 13.09 19.84
C ALA A 23 -20.68 13.11 19.64
N PRO A 24 -19.87 12.53 20.57
CA PRO A 24 -18.44 12.41 20.34
C PRO A 24 -18.25 11.61 19.05
N ALA A 25 -17.51 12.15 18.10
CA ALA A 25 -17.08 11.42 16.93
C ALA A 25 -16.30 10.20 17.44
N LEU A 26 -16.85 9.01 17.32
CA LEU A 26 -16.15 7.77 17.59
C LEU A 26 -14.95 7.76 16.64
N LEU A 27 -13.76 7.97 17.16
CA LEU A 27 -12.51 7.76 16.44
C LEU A 27 -12.48 6.28 16.03
N VAL A 28 -12.85 6.02 14.79
CA VAL A 28 -12.81 4.67 14.24
C VAL A 28 -11.35 4.30 14.11
N ALA A 29 -10.94 3.26 14.84
CA ALA A 29 -9.60 2.68 14.69
C ALA A 29 -9.36 2.37 13.21
N GLN A 30 -8.26 2.84 12.67
CA GLN A 30 -7.93 2.56 11.27
C GLN A 30 -7.00 1.37 11.16
N ASP A 31 -7.48 0.35 10.47
CA ASP A 31 -6.69 -0.79 10.04
C ASP A 31 -5.71 -0.41 8.92
N TRP A 32 -4.66 -1.24 8.75
CA TRP A 32 -3.71 -1.21 7.63
C TRP A 32 -3.60 -2.60 6.99
N PRO A 33 -4.70 -3.11 6.39
CA PRO A 33 -4.87 -4.54 6.11
C PRO A 33 -4.06 -5.04 4.90
N GLN A 34 -3.32 -4.18 4.22
CA GLN A 34 -2.57 -4.47 3.01
C GLN A 34 -1.52 -3.39 2.73
N ILE A 35 -0.71 -3.58 1.69
CA ILE A 35 0.29 -2.60 1.25
C ILE A 35 -0.36 -1.23 1.02
N LEU A 36 0.28 -0.16 1.51
CA LEU A 36 -0.18 1.23 1.38
C LEU A 36 -1.58 1.49 1.99
N GLY A 37 -2.00 0.66 2.95
CA GLY A 37 -3.22 0.84 3.73
C GLY A 37 -4.51 0.39 3.02
N PRO A 38 -5.67 0.72 3.60
CA PRO A 38 -6.95 0.18 3.17
C PRO A 38 -7.30 0.50 1.71
N ASN A 39 -6.87 1.66 1.21
CA ASN A 39 -7.12 2.12 -0.16
C ASN A 39 -5.91 1.97 -1.09
N ARG A 40 -4.81 1.35 -0.64
CA ARG A 40 -3.54 1.19 -1.39
C ARG A 40 -2.98 2.51 -1.93
N ASN A 41 -3.17 3.59 -1.21
CA ASN A 41 -2.77 4.94 -1.62
C ASN A 41 -1.77 5.63 -0.68
N GLY A 42 -1.36 4.95 0.40
CA GLY A 42 -0.42 5.49 1.38
C GLY A 42 -0.99 6.58 2.29
N ILE A 43 -2.31 6.79 2.27
CA ILE A 43 -2.95 7.81 3.11
C ILE A 43 -3.50 7.16 4.38
N TYR A 44 -3.09 7.69 5.51
CA TYR A 44 -3.62 7.33 6.83
C TYR A 44 -4.69 8.35 7.24
N THR A 45 -5.87 7.84 7.63
CA THR A 45 -7.04 8.62 8.04
C THR A 45 -7.54 8.27 9.44
N GLY A 46 -6.74 7.53 10.22
CA GLY A 46 -7.04 7.18 11.61
C GLY A 46 -6.80 8.32 12.60
N PRO A 47 -6.70 8.03 13.90
CA PRO A 47 -6.43 9.02 14.93
C PRO A 47 -5.20 9.87 14.59
N PRO A 48 -5.21 11.19 14.92
CA PRO A 48 -4.10 12.09 14.61
C PRO A 48 -2.78 11.57 15.18
N ILE A 49 -1.71 11.69 14.39
CA ILE A 49 -0.35 11.40 14.85
C ILE A 49 0.34 12.68 15.36
N VAL A 50 1.42 12.50 16.11
CA VAL A 50 2.26 13.62 16.54
C VAL A 50 2.87 14.34 15.33
N PRO A 51 2.89 15.67 15.29
CA PRO A 51 3.54 16.43 14.21
C PRO A 51 5.08 16.37 14.30
N SER A 52 5.60 16.04 15.48
CA SER A 52 7.02 15.83 15.78
C SER A 52 7.16 14.95 17.01
N PHE A 53 8.30 14.32 17.17
CA PHE A 53 8.65 13.51 18.34
C PHE A 53 9.91 14.06 19.03
N PRO A 54 10.16 13.74 20.32
CA PRO A 54 11.34 14.20 21.06
C PRO A 54 12.64 13.67 20.46
N ARG A 55 13.77 14.21 20.89
CA ARG A 55 15.11 13.88 20.36
C ARG A 55 15.44 12.38 20.39
N GLY A 56 14.87 11.61 21.31
CA GLY A 56 15.00 10.16 21.40
C GLY A 56 14.13 9.36 20.44
N GLY A 57 13.29 10.02 19.65
CA GLY A 57 12.32 9.39 18.74
C GLY A 57 10.98 9.11 19.40
N PRO A 58 10.04 8.46 18.66
CA PRO A 58 8.77 8.04 19.20
C PRO A 58 8.96 6.89 20.19
N PRO A 59 8.07 6.75 21.21
CA PRO A 59 8.14 5.65 22.15
C PRO A 59 8.04 4.29 21.45
N GLN A 60 9.00 3.40 21.72
CA GLN A 60 8.92 2.01 21.27
C GLN A 60 7.95 1.25 22.16
N ILE A 61 6.96 0.57 21.55
CA ILE A 61 5.99 -0.26 22.28
C ILE A 61 6.57 -1.64 22.52
N TRP A 62 7.03 -2.28 21.42
CA TRP A 62 7.66 -3.60 21.47
C TRP A 62 8.63 -3.80 20.30
N ALA A 63 9.46 -4.83 20.40
CA ALA A 63 10.35 -5.32 19.34
C ALA A 63 10.33 -6.85 19.30
N ARG A 64 10.49 -7.42 18.10
CA ARG A 64 10.56 -8.86 17.85
C ARG A 64 11.63 -9.17 16.82
N ASP A 65 12.37 -10.24 17.05
CA ASP A 65 13.24 -10.80 16.03
C ASP A 65 12.39 -11.54 14.99
N VAL A 66 12.75 -11.34 13.72
CA VAL A 66 12.05 -11.90 12.56
C VAL A 66 13.07 -12.37 11.53
N GLY A 67 12.61 -13.08 10.51
CA GLY A 67 13.45 -13.56 9.42
C GLY A 67 13.53 -12.60 8.24
N ALA A 68 14.25 -13.00 7.18
CA ALA A 68 14.45 -12.25 5.95
C ALA A 68 13.15 -11.92 5.21
N GLY A 69 13.20 -10.90 4.34
CA GLY A 69 12.10 -10.50 3.47
C GLY A 69 11.83 -8.99 3.48
N PHE A 70 11.28 -8.51 2.37
CA PHE A 70 10.86 -7.11 2.21
C PHE A 70 9.34 -6.93 2.28
N ALA A 71 8.59 -8.00 2.58
CA ALA A 71 7.16 -7.88 2.84
C ALA A 71 6.94 -7.08 4.14
N GLY A 72 6.20 -6.00 4.03
CA GLY A 72 5.78 -5.19 5.18
C GLY A 72 4.67 -5.88 5.99
N PRO A 73 4.40 -5.44 7.22
CA PRO A 73 3.30 -5.94 8.01
C PRO A 73 1.94 -5.45 7.48
N ALA A 74 0.91 -6.26 7.70
CA ALA A 74 -0.50 -5.86 7.55
C ALA A 74 -1.19 -5.96 8.91
N VAL A 75 -2.09 -5.02 9.22
CA VAL A 75 -2.77 -4.94 10.52
C VAL A 75 -4.27 -4.78 10.33
N SER A 76 -5.06 -5.63 10.97
CA SER A 76 -6.52 -5.51 11.00
C SER A 76 -7.09 -6.05 12.29
N ALA A 77 -8.05 -5.34 12.87
CA ALA A 77 -8.76 -5.72 14.10
C ALA A 77 -7.79 -6.17 15.22
N GLY A 78 -6.69 -5.43 15.42
CA GLY A 78 -5.68 -5.71 16.44
C GLY A 78 -4.75 -6.88 16.13
N THR A 79 -4.90 -7.55 14.99
CA THR A 79 -4.00 -8.61 14.54
C THR A 79 -3.02 -8.07 13.51
N LEU A 80 -1.72 -8.25 13.76
CA LEU A 80 -0.65 -7.97 12.83
C LEU A 80 -0.23 -9.26 12.14
N ILE A 81 -0.15 -9.24 10.82
CA ILE A 81 0.35 -10.34 9.99
C ILE A 81 1.71 -9.93 9.41
N LEU A 82 2.72 -10.75 9.65
CA LEU A 82 4.03 -10.63 9.04
C LEU A 82 4.32 -11.85 8.17
N PHE A 83 4.82 -11.62 6.97
CA PHE A 83 5.28 -12.67 6.06
C PHE A 83 6.78 -12.54 5.88
N HIS A 84 7.54 -13.55 6.28
CA HIS A 84 9.00 -13.52 6.29
C HIS A 84 9.58 -14.92 6.03
N ARG A 85 10.91 -15.03 5.99
CA ARG A 85 11.60 -16.31 5.83
C ARG A 85 12.51 -16.60 6.99
N LEU A 86 12.36 -17.78 7.57
CA LEU A 86 13.28 -18.38 8.53
C LEU A 86 13.90 -19.63 7.91
N ASN A 87 15.21 -19.63 7.77
CA ASN A 87 15.95 -20.70 7.10
C ASN A 87 15.40 -20.96 5.67
N ASN A 88 14.98 -22.20 5.40
CA ASN A 88 14.37 -22.60 4.13
C ASN A 88 12.84 -22.72 4.20
N ARG A 89 12.19 -21.89 5.02
CA ARG A 89 10.73 -21.85 5.16
C ARG A 89 10.22 -20.43 5.04
N GLU A 90 9.21 -20.23 4.26
CA GLU A 90 8.39 -19.02 4.32
C GLU A 90 7.41 -19.16 5.48
N VAL A 91 7.31 -18.12 6.30
CA VAL A 91 6.60 -18.10 7.58
C VAL A 91 5.61 -16.94 7.60
N VAL A 92 4.38 -17.22 7.97
CA VAL A 92 3.34 -16.23 8.22
C VAL A 92 3.06 -16.23 9.72
N ASP A 93 3.46 -15.17 10.40
CA ASP A 93 3.17 -14.97 11.80
C ASP A 93 2.00 -14.02 11.97
N ALA A 94 1.02 -14.41 12.78
CA ALA A 94 0.05 -13.50 13.35
C ALA A 94 0.46 -13.13 14.76
N MET A 95 0.39 -11.84 15.05
CA MET A 95 0.77 -11.28 16.34
C MET A 95 -0.33 -10.36 16.84
N ASP A 96 -0.48 -10.26 18.14
CA ASP A 96 -1.24 -9.18 18.75
C ASP A 96 -0.52 -7.85 18.48
N ALA A 97 -1.18 -6.93 17.82
CA ALA A 97 -0.57 -5.68 17.38
C ALA A 97 -0.16 -4.75 18.54
N ALA A 98 -0.79 -4.90 19.72
CA ALA A 98 -0.49 -4.08 20.88
C ALA A 98 0.75 -4.56 21.63
N THR A 99 1.01 -5.87 21.63
CA THR A 99 2.03 -6.51 22.48
C THR A 99 3.14 -7.21 21.71
N GLY A 100 2.94 -7.47 20.42
CA GLY A 100 3.84 -8.28 19.60
C GLY A 100 3.81 -9.78 19.94
N LYS A 101 2.89 -10.24 20.80
CA LYS A 101 2.78 -11.66 21.17
C LYS A 101 2.24 -12.46 19.98
N THR A 102 2.91 -13.58 19.66
CA THR A 102 2.47 -14.51 18.61
C THR A 102 1.12 -15.13 18.98
N LEU A 103 0.17 -15.07 18.06
CA LEU A 103 -1.14 -15.69 18.14
C LEU A 103 -1.14 -17.07 17.47
N TRP A 104 -0.57 -17.14 16.26
CA TRP A 104 -0.37 -18.36 15.51
C TRP A 104 0.75 -18.19 14.48
N THR A 105 1.28 -19.29 13.98
CA THR A 105 2.28 -19.37 12.92
C THR A 105 1.85 -20.40 11.89
N PHE A 106 1.96 -20.05 10.61
CA PHE A 106 1.84 -20.95 9.46
C PHE A 106 3.14 -20.90 8.67
N GLU A 107 3.68 -22.07 8.29
CA GLU A 107 4.94 -22.13 7.58
C GLU A 107 4.94 -23.24 6.52
N TYR A 108 5.76 -23.07 5.48
CA TYR A 108 5.94 -24.06 4.43
C TYR A 108 7.36 -23.96 3.83
N PRO A 109 7.90 -25.04 3.24
CA PRO A 109 9.23 -25.04 2.66
C PRO A 109 9.29 -24.13 1.43
N THR A 110 10.45 -23.46 1.23
CA THR A 110 10.76 -22.68 0.03
C THR A 110 12.16 -23.00 -0.46
N SER A 111 12.31 -23.10 -1.77
CA SER A 111 13.59 -23.26 -2.47
C SER A 111 14.06 -21.97 -3.16
N TYR A 112 13.31 -20.89 -3.00
CA TYR A 112 13.65 -19.63 -3.64
C TYR A 112 15.08 -19.20 -3.31
N ARG A 113 15.80 -18.75 -4.35
CA ARG A 113 17.11 -18.08 -4.25
C ARG A 113 17.04 -16.78 -5.05
N ASP A 114 17.52 -15.70 -4.45
CA ASP A 114 17.65 -14.43 -5.14
C ASP A 114 18.91 -14.43 -6.02
N ASP A 115 18.72 -14.23 -7.31
CA ASP A 115 19.83 -14.25 -8.28
C ASP A 115 20.81 -13.08 -8.10
N PHE A 116 20.42 -12.05 -7.38
CA PHE A 116 21.21 -10.84 -7.12
C PHE A 116 21.75 -10.75 -5.68
N GLY A 117 21.36 -11.66 -4.80
CA GLY A 117 21.83 -11.72 -3.44
C GLY A 117 21.31 -10.60 -2.52
N PHE A 118 20.19 -9.95 -2.87
CA PHE A 118 19.62 -8.89 -2.02
C PHE A 118 18.89 -9.45 -0.80
N ASP A 119 17.96 -10.39 -1.01
CA ASP A 119 17.15 -10.99 0.05
C ASP A 119 16.37 -12.20 -0.50
N GLU A 120 16.34 -13.28 0.25
CA GLU A 120 15.67 -14.52 -0.15
C GLU A 120 14.26 -14.68 0.44
N GLY A 121 13.79 -13.72 1.21
CA GLY A 121 12.45 -13.76 1.80
C GLY A 121 11.37 -13.17 0.89
N PRO A 122 10.11 -13.28 1.32
CA PRO A 122 8.97 -12.78 0.56
C PRO A 122 8.98 -11.24 0.47
N ARG A 123 8.49 -10.74 -0.67
CA ARG A 123 8.37 -9.31 -0.96
C ARG A 123 6.91 -8.84 -1.00
N ALA A 124 5.99 -9.74 -1.33
CA ALA A 124 4.56 -9.44 -1.40
C ALA A 124 3.99 -9.23 0.02
N VAL A 125 3.43 -8.06 0.27
CA VAL A 125 2.76 -7.75 1.55
C VAL A 125 1.51 -8.60 1.67
N PRO A 126 1.24 -9.26 2.82
CA PRO A 126 0.01 -9.98 3.09
C PRO A 126 -1.22 -9.08 2.96
N VAL A 127 -2.36 -9.70 2.65
CA VAL A 127 -3.66 -9.01 2.64
C VAL A 127 -4.61 -9.68 3.62
N ILE A 128 -5.21 -8.89 4.50
CA ILE A 128 -6.24 -9.33 5.44
C ILE A 128 -7.59 -8.86 4.92
N ALA A 129 -8.46 -9.78 4.53
CA ALA A 129 -9.79 -9.47 4.03
C ALA A 129 -10.78 -10.60 4.26
N GLY A 130 -12.03 -10.27 4.59
CA GLY A 130 -13.13 -11.25 4.70
C GLY A 130 -12.85 -12.41 5.67
N GLY A 131 -12.16 -12.14 6.79
CA GLY A 131 -11.79 -13.16 7.77
C GLY A 131 -10.63 -14.08 7.33
N ARG A 132 -9.88 -13.70 6.30
CA ARG A 132 -8.77 -14.48 5.73
C ARG A 132 -7.51 -13.65 5.61
N VAL A 133 -6.38 -14.35 5.54
CA VAL A 133 -5.08 -13.81 5.17
C VAL A 133 -4.67 -14.41 3.84
N PHE A 134 -4.28 -13.57 2.90
CA PHE A 134 -3.76 -14.01 1.60
C PHE A 134 -2.29 -13.63 1.49
N THR A 135 -1.43 -14.62 1.18
CA THR A 135 0.00 -14.44 0.98
C THR A 135 0.42 -15.00 -0.37
N HIS A 136 1.39 -14.36 -1.03
CA HIS A 136 1.96 -14.82 -2.29
C HIS A 136 3.47 -14.91 -2.12
N GLY A 137 3.99 -16.12 -1.94
CA GLY A 137 5.39 -16.38 -1.64
C GLY A 137 6.32 -16.21 -2.83
N ALA A 138 7.62 -16.08 -2.56
CA ALA A 138 8.63 -15.82 -3.59
C ALA A 138 8.74 -16.92 -4.65
N ASP A 139 8.45 -18.18 -4.29
CA ASP A 139 8.35 -19.32 -5.22
C ASP A 139 7.01 -19.40 -5.97
N GLY A 140 6.05 -18.50 -5.69
CA GLY A 140 4.75 -18.45 -6.35
C GLY A 140 3.63 -19.20 -5.64
N TRP A 141 3.82 -19.64 -4.40
CA TRP A 141 2.73 -20.22 -3.59
C TRP A 141 1.77 -19.13 -3.14
N LEU A 142 0.53 -19.21 -3.59
CA LEU A 142 -0.58 -18.38 -3.12
C LEU A 142 -1.37 -19.16 -2.08
N HIS A 143 -1.53 -18.61 -0.88
CA HIS A 143 -2.27 -19.22 0.21
C HIS A 143 -3.46 -18.37 0.62
N GLY A 144 -4.58 -19.01 0.96
CA GLY A 144 -5.66 -18.46 1.77
C GLY A 144 -5.67 -19.13 3.14
N LEU A 145 -5.48 -18.34 4.20
CA LEU A 145 -5.45 -18.81 5.58
C LEU A 145 -6.64 -18.23 6.35
N ASP A 146 -7.12 -18.93 7.35
CA ASP A 146 -8.06 -18.40 8.33
C ASP A 146 -7.35 -17.36 9.23
N VAL A 147 -7.87 -16.17 9.35
CA VAL A 147 -7.20 -15.08 10.07
C VAL A 147 -7.08 -15.32 11.57
N LYS A 148 -8.00 -16.08 12.17
CA LYS A 148 -8.02 -16.32 13.61
C LYS A 148 -7.09 -17.45 14.04
N THR A 149 -6.92 -18.44 13.18
CA THR A 149 -6.24 -19.70 13.56
C THR A 149 -4.99 -20.01 12.76
N GLY A 150 -4.74 -19.30 11.63
CA GLY A 150 -3.66 -19.63 10.70
C GLY A 150 -3.87 -20.91 9.91
N ARG A 151 -5.01 -21.60 10.08
CA ARG A 151 -5.31 -22.82 9.34
C ARG A 151 -5.38 -22.53 7.84
N ARG A 152 -4.60 -23.28 7.05
CA ARG A 152 -4.65 -23.21 5.61
C ARG A 152 -6.01 -23.68 5.09
N LEU A 153 -6.71 -22.79 4.41
CA LEU A 153 -7.98 -23.07 3.75
C LEU A 153 -7.74 -23.66 2.36
N TRP A 154 -6.79 -23.06 1.62
CA TRP A 154 -6.38 -23.51 0.30
C TRP A 154 -4.98 -23.02 -0.04
N SER A 155 -4.38 -23.60 -1.08
CA SER A 155 -3.11 -23.16 -1.67
C SER A 155 -3.05 -23.46 -3.15
N VAL A 156 -2.36 -22.61 -3.91
CA VAL A 156 -2.13 -22.74 -5.35
C VAL A 156 -0.67 -22.45 -5.66
N ASP A 157 0.01 -23.34 -6.34
CA ASP A 157 1.31 -23.09 -6.96
C ASP A 157 1.07 -22.35 -8.29
N THR A 158 1.05 -21.01 -8.22
CA THR A 158 0.67 -20.18 -9.38
C THR A 158 1.69 -20.28 -10.52
N ARG A 159 2.96 -20.48 -10.21
CA ARG A 159 3.99 -20.63 -11.25
C ARG A 159 3.81 -21.92 -12.03
N ARG A 160 3.61 -23.03 -11.35
CA ARG A 160 3.40 -24.33 -11.98
C ARG A 160 2.09 -24.39 -12.77
N VAL A 161 0.98 -23.89 -12.18
CA VAL A 161 -0.34 -23.97 -12.80
C VAL A 161 -0.45 -23.12 -14.06
N PHE A 162 0.22 -21.97 -14.10
CA PHE A 162 0.09 -21.01 -15.21
C PHE A 162 1.34 -20.90 -16.08
N ASP A 163 2.33 -21.80 -15.93
CA ASP A 163 3.62 -21.78 -16.66
C ASP A 163 4.32 -20.43 -16.55
N ALA A 164 4.44 -19.92 -15.30
CA ALA A 164 5.07 -18.63 -15.04
C ALA A 164 6.56 -18.77 -14.73
N PRO A 165 7.43 -17.90 -15.31
CA PRO A 165 8.85 -17.88 -14.98
C PRO A 165 9.10 -17.41 -13.55
N LYS A 166 10.28 -17.72 -13.01
CA LYS A 166 10.69 -17.25 -11.66
C LYS A 166 10.68 -15.72 -11.53
N GLY A 167 10.99 -14.99 -12.60
CA GLY A 167 11.30 -13.57 -12.52
C GLY A 167 12.67 -13.30 -11.89
N TYR A 168 13.12 -12.04 -11.93
CA TYR A 168 14.42 -11.65 -11.38
C TYR A 168 14.47 -11.73 -9.85
N PHE A 169 13.36 -11.32 -9.19
CA PHE A 169 13.27 -11.21 -7.73
C PHE A 169 12.17 -12.12 -7.15
N GLY A 170 11.88 -13.23 -7.84
CA GLY A 170 10.77 -14.10 -7.46
C GLY A 170 9.40 -13.43 -7.68
N VAL A 171 8.38 -13.97 -7.04
CA VAL A 171 7.07 -13.34 -7.00
C VAL A 171 7.05 -12.26 -5.93
N ALA A 172 6.63 -11.05 -6.28
CA ALA A 172 6.61 -9.91 -5.36
C ALA A 172 5.31 -9.08 -5.40
N THR A 173 4.41 -9.39 -6.33
CA THR A 173 3.11 -8.70 -6.41
C THR A 173 2.22 -9.10 -5.25
N SER A 174 1.83 -8.11 -4.43
CA SER A 174 0.85 -8.31 -3.36
C SER A 174 -0.53 -8.63 -3.94
N PRO A 175 -1.24 -9.64 -3.41
CA PRO A 175 -2.59 -9.96 -3.87
C PRO A 175 -3.54 -8.77 -3.76
N LEU A 176 -4.47 -8.63 -4.70
CA LEU A 176 -5.57 -7.66 -4.63
C LEU A 176 -6.86 -8.41 -4.32
N VAL A 177 -7.51 -8.05 -3.23
CA VAL A 177 -8.83 -8.62 -2.87
C VAL A 177 -9.93 -7.65 -3.25
N ASP A 178 -10.91 -8.14 -4.02
CA ASP A 178 -12.10 -7.39 -4.39
C ASP A 178 -13.34 -8.29 -4.26
N GLY A 179 -14.16 -8.03 -3.23
CA GLY A 179 -15.30 -8.88 -2.89
C GLY A 179 -14.87 -10.33 -2.62
N THR A 180 -15.34 -11.25 -3.44
CA THR A 180 -15.04 -12.69 -3.32
C THR A 180 -13.85 -13.14 -4.17
N ARG A 181 -13.09 -12.22 -4.75
CA ARG A 181 -11.96 -12.51 -5.65
C ARG A 181 -10.63 -12.08 -5.06
N VAL A 182 -9.63 -12.93 -5.27
CA VAL A 182 -8.21 -12.63 -5.03
C VAL A 182 -7.54 -12.59 -6.40
N MET A 183 -7.03 -11.43 -6.79
CA MET A 183 -6.39 -11.22 -8.08
C MET A 183 -4.90 -11.05 -7.90
N VAL A 184 -4.10 -11.67 -8.76
CA VAL A 184 -2.63 -11.57 -8.77
C VAL A 184 -2.09 -11.46 -10.18
N ASN A 185 -0.99 -10.72 -10.35
CA ASN A 185 -0.20 -10.73 -11.60
C ASN A 185 0.77 -11.91 -11.52
N VAL A 186 0.37 -13.05 -12.09
CA VAL A 186 1.15 -14.30 -12.08
C VAL A 186 2.25 -14.26 -13.12
N GLY A 187 1.98 -13.65 -14.29
CA GLY A 187 2.94 -13.54 -15.39
C GLY A 187 3.15 -14.83 -16.18
N GLY A 188 2.20 -15.75 -16.11
CA GLY A 188 2.26 -17.04 -16.81
C GLY A 188 1.74 -16.96 -18.25
N LYS A 189 2.19 -17.90 -19.09
CA LYS A 189 1.77 -17.99 -20.51
C LYS A 189 0.27 -18.26 -20.66
N THR A 190 -0.32 -18.98 -19.71
CA THR A 190 -1.76 -19.35 -19.70
C THR A 190 -2.59 -18.44 -18.79
N GLY A 191 -1.95 -17.49 -18.11
CA GLY A 191 -2.60 -16.51 -17.24
C GLY A 191 -1.60 -15.50 -16.71
N GLY A 192 -1.56 -14.31 -17.34
CA GLY A 192 -0.72 -13.20 -16.89
C GLY A 192 -1.30 -12.54 -15.64
N ILE A 193 -2.61 -12.31 -15.65
CA ILE A 193 -3.40 -11.87 -14.48
C ILE A 193 -4.45 -12.94 -14.23
N VAL A 194 -4.59 -13.35 -12.97
CA VAL A 194 -5.50 -14.44 -12.58
C VAL A 194 -6.32 -14.01 -11.38
N ALA A 195 -7.62 -14.32 -11.41
CA ALA A 195 -8.48 -14.22 -10.24
C ALA A 195 -8.82 -15.60 -9.70
N PHE A 196 -8.76 -15.71 -8.39
CA PHE A 196 -9.16 -16.88 -7.63
C PHE A 196 -10.36 -16.55 -6.75
N ASP A 197 -11.21 -17.52 -6.52
CA ASP A 197 -12.24 -17.43 -5.49
C ASP A 197 -11.59 -17.39 -4.10
N ALA A 198 -11.90 -16.38 -3.33
CA ALA A 198 -11.28 -16.11 -2.03
C ALA A 198 -11.53 -17.20 -0.99
N ALA A 199 -12.63 -17.99 -1.13
CA ALA A 199 -12.98 -19.03 -0.20
C ALA A 199 -12.31 -20.36 -0.51
N SER A 200 -12.15 -20.70 -1.80
CA SER A 200 -11.71 -22.01 -2.25
C SER A 200 -10.38 -22.05 -2.99
N GLY A 201 -9.85 -20.90 -3.44
CA GLY A 201 -8.65 -20.83 -4.29
C GLY A 201 -8.86 -21.35 -5.72
N LYS A 202 -10.09 -21.65 -6.13
CA LYS A 202 -10.39 -22.04 -7.50
C LYS A 202 -10.22 -20.85 -8.45
N THR A 203 -9.63 -21.08 -9.62
CA THR A 203 -9.53 -20.08 -10.68
C THR A 203 -10.91 -19.66 -11.13
N VAL A 204 -11.19 -18.35 -11.10
CA VAL A 204 -12.45 -17.76 -11.57
C VAL A 204 -12.32 -17.31 -13.03
N TRP A 205 -11.23 -16.62 -13.33
CA TRP A 205 -10.89 -16.17 -14.68
C TRP A 205 -9.36 -15.95 -14.81
N THR A 206 -8.91 -15.98 -16.06
CA THR A 206 -7.54 -15.59 -16.46
C THR A 206 -7.62 -14.48 -17.50
N SER A 207 -6.63 -13.61 -17.51
CA SER A 207 -6.53 -12.52 -18.47
C SER A 207 -5.06 -12.26 -18.80
N THR A 208 -4.77 -11.82 -20.02
CA THR A 208 -3.45 -11.55 -20.57
C THR A 208 -2.47 -12.73 -20.55
N SER A 209 -1.34 -12.55 -21.20
CA SER A 209 -0.13 -13.37 -21.05
C SER A 209 1.08 -12.51 -20.70
N ASP A 210 0.85 -11.29 -20.22
CA ASP A 210 1.91 -10.36 -19.82
C ASP A 210 2.71 -10.93 -18.66
N GLY A 211 4.03 -10.79 -18.73
CA GLY A 211 4.92 -11.17 -17.64
C GLY A 211 4.59 -10.43 -16.35
N ALA A 212 4.86 -11.06 -15.22
CA ALA A 212 4.68 -10.44 -13.91
C ALA A 212 5.60 -9.24 -13.72
N SER A 213 5.07 -8.24 -13.02
CA SER A 213 5.82 -7.13 -12.43
C SER A 213 5.91 -7.31 -10.91
N TYR A 214 6.40 -6.29 -10.24
CA TYR A 214 6.50 -6.23 -8.78
C TYR A 214 5.53 -5.20 -8.19
N SER A 215 4.78 -4.53 -9.04
CA SER A 215 3.78 -3.51 -8.70
C SER A 215 2.56 -4.12 -8.03
N ALA A 216 2.11 -3.54 -6.94
CA ALA A 216 0.85 -3.91 -6.31
C ALA A 216 -0.32 -3.34 -7.13
N PRO A 217 -1.29 -4.17 -7.55
CA PRO A 217 -2.47 -3.69 -8.28
C PRO A 217 -3.42 -2.91 -7.36
N VAL A 218 -4.27 -2.08 -7.96
CA VAL A 218 -5.30 -1.32 -7.24
C VAL A 218 -6.68 -1.54 -7.89
N VAL A 219 -7.75 -1.32 -7.13
CA VAL A 219 -9.11 -1.27 -7.65
C VAL A 219 -9.72 0.09 -7.35
N ALA A 220 -10.34 0.70 -8.36
CA ALA A 220 -10.97 2.02 -8.26
C ALA A 220 -12.19 2.13 -9.17
N HIS A 221 -13.01 3.16 -8.96
CA HIS A 221 -13.99 3.58 -9.95
C HIS A 221 -13.34 4.56 -10.92
N ILE A 222 -13.32 4.23 -12.20
CA ILE A 222 -12.74 5.03 -13.27
C ILE A 222 -13.81 5.15 -14.36
N ALA A 223 -14.15 6.37 -14.75
CA ALA A 223 -15.25 6.65 -15.68
C ALA A 223 -16.57 5.94 -15.28
N GLY A 224 -16.88 5.93 -13.99
CA GLY A 224 -18.07 5.28 -13.42
C GLY A 224 -17.99 3.76 -13.30
N LEU A 225 -16.94 3.11 -13.78
CA LEU A 225 -16.80 1.65 -13.80
C LEU A 225 -15.78 1.18 -12.76
N ARG A 226 -16.15 0.14 -11.96
CA ARG A 226 -15.21 -0.51 -11.04
C ARG A 226 -14.15 -1.25 -11.83
N THR A 227 -12.89 -0.81 -11.74
CA THR A 227 -11.78 -1.23 -12.58
C THR A 227 -10.62 -1.70 -11.73
N ALA A 228 -10.08 -2.88 -12.01
CA ALA A 228 -8.81 -3.35 -11.46
C ALA A 228 -7.67 -2.88 -12.38
N VAL A 229 -6.68 -2.24 -11.81
CA VAL A 229 -5.56 -1.61 -12.52
C VAL A 229 -4.28 -2.32 -12.14
N PHE A 230 -3.64 -2.93 -13.12
CA PHE A 230 -2.37 -3.62 -13.00
C PHE A 230 -1.29 -2.88 -13.77
N PHE A 231 -0.11 -2.78 -13.18
CA PHE A 231 1.08 -2.33 -13.88
C PHE A 231 1.97 -3.55 -14.09
N THR A 232 1.73 -4.26 -15.21
CA THR A 232 2.43 -5.50 -15.57
C THR A 232 3.84 -5.21 -16.10
N ARG A 233 4.57 -6.26 -16.45
CA ARG A 233 5.89 -6.12 -17.09
C ARG A 233 5.85 -5.36 -18.42
N THR A 234 4.72 -5.36 -19.11
CA THR A 234 4.50 -4.69 -20.40
C THR A 234 3.99 -3.27 -20.26
N GLY A 235 3.22 -2.99 -19.19
CA GLY A 235 2.62 -1.69 -18.94
C GLY A 235 1.30 -1.78 -18.18
N LEU A 236 0.44 -0.80 -18.41
CA LEU A 236 -0.91 -0.75 -17.84
C LEU A 236 -1.80 -1.83 -18.44
N VAL A 237 -2.49 -2.55 -17.59
CA VAL A 237 -3.67 -3.37 -17.89
C VAL A 237 -4.78 -3.00 -16.96
N ALA A 238 -5.87 -2.47 -17.48
CA ALA A 238 -7.08 -2.16 -16.74
C ALA A 238 -8.20 -3.11 -17.17
N LEU A 239 -8.84 -3.76 -16.21
CA LEU A 239 -9.81 -4.82 -16.50
C LEU A 239 -11.00 -4.77 -15.56
N ASP A 240 -12.07 -5.44 -15.97
CA ASP A 240 -13.23 -5.68 -15.14
C ASP A 240 -12.88 -6.74 -14.08
N PRO A 241 -12.90 -6.39 -12.78
CA PRO A 241 -12.57 -7.35 -11.72
C PRO A 241 -13.57 -8.52 -11.63
N ALA A 242 -14.77 -8.38 -12.22
CA ALA A 242 -15.80 -9.41 -12.18
C ALA A 242 -15.48 -10.61 -13.08
N ASN A 243 -14.91 -10.39 -14.26
CA ASN A 243 -14.74 -11.40 -15.30
C ASN A 243 -13.39 -11.38 -16.02
N GLY A 244 -12.48 -10.44 -15.67
CA GLY A 244 -11.16 -10.33 -16.27
C GLY A 244 -11.13 -9.74 -17.68
N SER A 245 -12.26 -9.22 -18.21
CA SER A 245 -12.26 -8.57 -19.52
C SER A 245 -11.44 -7.29 -19.49
N ILE A 246 -10.57 -7.15 -20.48
CA ILE A 246 -9.70 -5.98 -20.60
C ILE A 246 -10.54 -4.79 -21.09
N ARG A 247 -10.49 -3.68 -20.36
CA ARG A 247 -11.12 -2.43 -20.72
C ARG A 247 -10.20 -1.58 -21.58
N TYR A 248 -8.96 -1.44 -21.14
CA TYR A 248 -7.91 -0.75 -21.88
C TYR A 248 -6.52 -1.18 -21.40
N GLN A 249 -5.54 -1.00 -22.29
CA GLN A 249 -4.14 -1.27 -22.04
C GLN A 249 -3.29 -0.10 -22.55
N TYR A 250 -2.12 0.08 -21.96
CA TYR A 250 -1.14 1.06 -22.44
C TYR A 250 0.28 0.54 -22.21
N ARG A 251 1.06 0.44 -23.29
CA ARG A 251 2.45 -0.03 -23.21
C ARG A 251 3.31 1.04 -22.58
N TRP A 252 3.86 0.75 -21.40
CA TRP A 252 4.74 1.64 -20.65
C TRP A 252 5.75 0.83 -19.84
N ARG A 253 6.98 0.78 -20.33
CA ARG A 253 8.06 0.04 -19.65
C ARG A 253 9.41 0.54 -20.11
N ALA A 254 10.44 0.34 -19.29
CA ALA A 254 11.82 0.61 -19.66
C ALA A 254 12.26 -0.26 -20.86
N ARG A 255 13.15 0.31 -21.68
CA ARG A 255 13.78 -0.41 -22.79
C ARG A 255 14.71 -1.51 -22.29
N MET A 256 15.36 -1.30 -21.14
CA MET A 256 16.25 -2.26 -20.51
C MET A 256 15.49 -3.54 -20.12
N ALA A 257 16.03 -4.71 -20.51
CA ALA A 257 15.39 -6.01 -20.23
C ALA A 257 15.31 -6.30 -18.72
N ALA A 258 16.36 -6.00 -17.97
CA ALA A 258 16.45 -6.22 -16.52
C ALA A 258 15.81 -5.08 -15.68
N SER A 259 14.85 -4.35 -16.22
CA SER A 259 14.10 -3.32 -15.49
C SER A 259 12.93 -3.92 -14.73
N VAL A 260 12.42 -3.19 -13.74
CA VAL A 260 11.23 -3.55 -12.96
C VAL A 260 10.17 -2.45 -13.02
N ASN A 261 8.91 -2.84 -13.03
CA ASN A 261 7.77 -1.98 -12.73
C ASN A 261 7.30 -2.37 -11.34
N ALA A 262 7.61 -1.56 -10.31
CA ALA A 262 7.37 -1.95 -8.92
C ALA A 262 6.50 -0.95 -8.15
N ALA A 263 6.52 0.32 -8.50
CA ALA A 263 5.59 1.30 -7.93
C ALA A 263 4.14 0.98 -8.32
N ALA A 264 3.23 1.08 -7.37
CA ALA A 264 1.81 0.86 -7.64
C ALA A 264 1.20 1.98 -8.50
N PRO A 265 0.20 1.69 -9.35
CA PRO A 265 -0.57 2.72 -10.03
C PRO A 265 -1.26 3.65 -9.02
N ILE A 266 -1.30 4.95 -9.33
CA ILE A 266 -2.10 5.91 -8.58
C ILE A 266 -3.29 6.31 -9.45
N VAL A 267 -4.49 6.09 -8.91
CA VAL A 267 -5.74 6.41 -9.60
C VAL A 267 -6.39 7.62 -8.94
N VAL A 268 -6.72 8.63 -9.75
CA VAL A 268 -7.39 9.85 -9.30
C VAL A 268 -8.50 10.19 -10.28
N LYS A 269 -9.76 10.05 -9.86
CA LYS A 269 -10.91 10.20 -10.76
C LYS A 269 -10.72 9.32 -12.01
N ASP A 270 -10.67 9.92 -13.19
CA ASP A 270 -10.50 9.22 -14.45
C ASP A 270 -9.06 9.30 -14.99
N GLN A 271 -8.10 9.48 -14.08
CA GLN A 271 -6.68 9.54 -14.43
C GLN A 271 -5.90 8.42 -13.74
N ILE A 272 -4.88 7.93 -14.43
CA ILE A 272 -3.95 6.90 -13.92
C ILE A 272 -2.53 7.42 -14.07
N PHE A 273 -1.83 7.52 -12.95
CA PHE A 273 -0.40 7.83 -12.93
C PHE A 273 0.40 6.54 -12.78
N LEU A 274 1.42 6.39 -13.63
CA LEU A 274 2.41 5.31 -13.57
C LEU A 274 3.81 5.91 -13.53
N SER A 275 4.71 5.26 -12.81
CA SER A 275 6.10 5.64 -12.79
C SER A 275 7.01 4.43 -12.70
N ALA A 276 8.14 4.48 -13.41
CA ALA A 276 9.19 3.48 -13.36
C ALA A 276 10.55 4.14 -13.60
N SER A 277 11.58 3.62 -12.96
CA SER A 277 12.96 4.05 -13.19
C SER A 277 13.51 3.52 -14.53
N TYR A 278 14.80 3.52 -14.70
CA TYR A 278 15.53 3.01 -15.88
C TYR A 278 15.34 3.88 -17.13
N GLY A 279 15.31 5.20 -16.97
CA GLY A 279 15.11 6.15 -18.08
C GLY A 279 13.69 6.07 -18.68
N THR A 280 12.69 5.67 -17.86
CA THR A 280 11.29 5.56 -18.27
C THR A 280 10.49 6.75 -17.73
N GLY A 281 10.70 7.10 -16.47
CA GLY A 281 10.06 8.24 -15.82
C GLY A 281 8.63 7.98 -15.42
N ALA A 282 7.79 9.00 -15.61
CA ALA A 282 6.39 8.97 -15.26
C ALA A 282 5.47 9.31 -16.44
N ILE A 283 4.24 8.85 -16.34
CA ILE A 283 3.16 9.18 -17.27
C ILE A 283 1.86 9.39 -16.52
N LEU A 284 1.13 10.42 -16.87
CA LEU A 284 -0.27 10.60 -16.49
C LEU A 284 -1.16 10.29 -17.69
N LEU A 285 -2.06 9.34 -17.51
CA LEU A 285 -3.02 8.89 -18.51
C LEU A 285 -4.41 9.38 -18.15
N GLN A 286 -5.15 9.94 -19.12
CA GLN A 286 -6.56 10.24 -19.03
C GLN A 286 -7.37 9.08 -19.61
N VAL A 287 -8.33 8.58 -18.85
CA VAL A 287 -9.31 7.58 -19.31
C VAL A 287 -10.55 8.29 -19.83
N ALA A 288 -10.98 7.94 -21.05
CA ALA A 288 -12.23 8.38 -21.64
C ALA A 288 -12.69 7.37 -22.71
N ASN A 289 -13.98 7.07 -22.77
CA ASN A 289 -14.59 6.21 -23.79
C ASN A 289 -13.88 4.84 -23.94
N ASN A 290 -13.55 4.19 -22.82
CA ASN A 290 -12.79 2.93 -22.77
C ASN A 290 -11.42 2.97 -23.45
N ALA A 291 -10.81 4.13 -23.51
CA ALA A 291 -9.46 4.34 -24.04
C ALA A 291 -8.64 5.18 -23.08
N VAL A 292 -7.32 5.11 -23.19
CA VAL A 292 -6.39 5.93 -22.44
C VAL A 292 -5.53 6.78 -23.37
N LYS A 293 -5.32 8.03 -22.99
CA LYS A 293 -4.44 8.96 -23.71
C LYS A 293 -3.46 9.62 -22.73
N PRO A 294 -2.19 9.81 -23.11
CA PRO A 294 -1.25 10.57 -22.29
C PRO A 294 -1.72 12.03 -22.13
N VAL A 295 -1.67 12.52 -20.90
CA VAL A 295 -1.75 13.94 -20.57
C VAL A 295 -0.36 14.55 -20.65
N TRP A 296 0.59 13.89 -19.98
CA TRP A 296 2.02 14.19 -20.05
C TRP A 296 2.83 12.92 -19.76
N SER A 297 4.10 12.91 -20.17
CA SER A 297 5.08 11.87 -19.82
C SER A 297 6.49 12.41 -19.90
N GLY A 298 7.40 11.87 -19.09
CA GLY A 298 8.82 12.22 -19.10
C GLY A 298 9.58 11.60 -17.94
N ASP A 299 10.92 11.59 -18.05
CA ASP A 299 11.82 11.07 -17.01
C ASP A 299 12.24 12.17 -16.00
N GLU A 300 11.92 13.42 -16.30
CA GLU A 300 12.33 14.59 -15.51
C GLU A 300 11.46 14.81 -14.27
N SER A 301 10.24 14.26 -14.25
CA SER A 301 9.26 14.48 -13.18
C SER A 301 9.49 13.57 -12.00
N MET A 302 9.28 12.27 -12.19
CA MET A 302 9.32 11.25 -11.14
C MET A 302 9.69 9.88 -11.74
N SER A 303 10.75 9.28 -11.27
CA SER A 303 11.23 7.96 -11.68
C SER A 303 11.24 7.01 -10.49
N ASN A 304 10.05 6.52 -10.09
CA ASN A 304 9.94 5.60 -8.95
C ASN A 304 10.64 4.27 -9.25
N HIS A 305 11.44 3.76 -8.32
CA HIS A 305 12.07 2.44 -8.45
C HIS A 305 11.17 1.37 -7.81
N TYR A 306 11.27 1.16 -6.48
CA TYR A 306 10.42 0.20 -5.78
C TYR A 306 9.37 0.88 -4.88
N SER A 307 9.57 2.14 -4.56
CA SER A 307 8.68 2.90 -3.69
C SER A 307 7.63 3.64 -4.50
N THR A 308 6.38 3.51 -4.09
CA THR A 308 5.24 4.21 -4.68
C THR A 308 5.14 5.63 -4.13
N SER A 309 4.94 6.61 -4.99
CA SER A 309 4.61 7.97 -4.58
C SER A 309 3.23 8.03 -3.90
N VAL A 310 3.04 9.00 -3.01
CA VAL A 310 1.74 9.24 -2.38
C VAL A 310 1.19 10.58 -2.84
N LEU A 311 -0.09 10.58 -3.21
CA LEU A 311 -0.77 11.77 -3.71
C LEU A 311 -1.56 12.46 -2.58
N LYS A 312 -1.35 13.78 -2.42
CA LYS A 312 -2.12 14.63 -1.51
C LYS A 312 -2.35 15.99 -2.17
N ASP A 313 -3.60 16.43 -2.18
CA ASP A 313 -4.02 17.77 -2.63
C ASP A 313 -3.46 18.16 -4.02
N GLY A 314 -3.42 17.20 -4.96
CA GLY A 314 -2.91 17.40 -6.32
C GLY A 314 -1.40 17.26 -6.48
N TYR A 315 -0.66 16.96 -5.43
CA TYR A 315 0.79 16.81 -5.44
C TYR A 315 1.23 15.40 -5.08
N LEU A 316 2.16 14.87 -5.87
CA LEU A 316 2.84 13.61 -5.62
C LEU A 316 4.07 13.85 -4.77
N TYR A 317 4.23 13.05 -3.73
CA TYR A 317 5.44 12.99 -2.91
C TYR A 317 6.07 11.62 -3.08
N GLY A 318 7.34 11.54 -3.45
CA GLY A 318 7.94 10.25 -3.74
C GLY A 318 9.46 10.31 -3.93
N PHE A 319 10.04 9.14 -4.08
CA PHE A 319 11.47 8.96 -4.31
C PHE A 319 11.73 8.86 -5.81
N ASP A 320 12.63 9.70 -6.30
CA ASP A 320 13.04 9.76 -7.70
C ASP A 320 14.39 9.11 -7.92
N GLY A 321 14.51 8.36 -9.01
CA GLY A 321 15.75 7.69 -9.39
C GLY A 321 15.88 6.26 -8.87
N ARG A 322 17.04 5.64 -9.11
CA ARG A 322 17.36 4.28 -8.67
C ARG A 322 18.11 4.34 -7.34
N GLN A 323 17.79 3.41 -6.45
CA GLN A 323 18.41 3.32 -5.13
C GLN A 323 19.94 3.18 -5.19
N GLU A 324 20.48 2.47 -6.18
CA GLU A 324 21.91 2.21 -6.33
C GLU A 324 22.72 3.47 -6.65
N PHE A 325 22.05 4.51 -7.14
CA PHE A 325 22.70 5.78 -7.52
C PHE A 325 22.38 6.92 -6.55
N GLY A 326 21.64 6.62 -5.48
CA GLY A 326 21.09 7.61 -4.56
C GLY A 326 19.82 8.25 -5.11
N GLN A 327 18.76 8.18 -4.34
CA GLN A 327 17.48 8.76 -4.72
C GLN A 327 17.33 10.18 -4.17
N SER A 328 16.59 11.00 -4.92
CA SER A 328 16.07 12.29 -4.43
C SER A 328 14.66 12.09 -3.85
N LEU A 329 14.27 12.91 -2.89
CA LEU A 329 12.88 13.06 -2.50
C LEU A 329 12.28 14.23 -3.27
N ARG A 330 11.14 14.03 -3.91
CA ARG A 330 10.48 15.04 -4.75
C ARG A 330 9.04 15.31 -4.36
N CYS A 331 8.60 16.54 -4.65
CA CYS A 331 7.20 16.91 -4.79
C CYS A 331 6.93 17.28 -6.25
N VAL A 332 5.90 16.70 -6.84
CA VAL A 332 5.53 16.91 -8.25
C VAL A 332 4.05 17.25 -8.34
N GLU A 333 3.69 18.28 -9.09
CA GLU A 333 2.30 18.59 -9.42
C GLU A 333 1.76 17.52 -10.37
N LEU A 334 0.72 16.81 -9.96
CA LEU A 334 0.17 15.70 -10.75
C LEU A 334 -0.32 16.14 -12.12
N ALA A 335 -0.99 17.29 -12.19
CA ALA A 335 -1.64 17.75 -13.41
C ALA A 335 -0.67 18.05 -14.57
N THR A 336 0.54 18.50 -14.26
CA THR A 336 1.52 18.99 -15.24
C THR A 336 2.83 18.20 -15.27
N GLY A 337 3.12 17.39 -14.24
CA GLY A 337 4.42 16.76 -14.05
C GLY A 337 5.52 17.71 -13.56
N LYS A 338 5.17 18.96 -13.22
CA LYS A 338 6.14 19.95 -12.74
C LYS A 338 6.70 19.58 -11.38
N VAL A 339 8.03 19.57 -11.28
CA VAL A 339 8.72 19.41 -9.99
C VAL A 339 8.59 20.71 -9.21
N MET A 340 7.98 20.64 -8.03
CA MET A 340 7.78 21.75 -7.12
C MET A 340 9.01 21.97 -6.26
N TRP A 341 9.61 20.88 -5.78
CA TRP A 341 10.89 20.86 -5.08
C TRP A 341 11.55 19.50 -5.20
N ASN A 342 12.88 19.48 -5.03
CA ASN A 342 13.73 18.30 -5.07
C ASN A 342 14.76 18.38 -3.95
N VAL A 343 15.00 17.27 -3.26
CA VAL A 343 16.05 17.12 -2.24
C VAL A 343 17.01 16.05 -2.71
N ASP A 344 18.12 16.48 -3.31
CA ASP A 344 19.16 15.59 -3.83
C ASP A 344 19.84 14.80 -2.72
N GLY A 345 20.25 13.57 -3.04
CA GLY A 345 20.97 12.71 -2.11
C GLY A 345 20.19 12.35 -0.86
N PHE A 346 18.86 12.44 -0.90
CA PHE A 346 18.01 12.08 0.23
C PHE A 346 18.16 10.61 0.61
N GLY A 347 18.48 9.76 -0.36
CA GLY A 347 18.55 8.32 -0.21
C GLY A 347 17.19 7.65 -0.45
N ALA A 348 17.21 6.32 -0.51
CA ALA A 348 16.01 5.51 -0.73
C ALA A 348 15.13 5.41 0.51
N GLY A 349 13.87 5.07 0.30
CA GLY A 349 12.91 4.86 1.38
C GLY A 349 11.49 4.59 0.90
N THR A 350 10.57 4.58 1.84
CA THR A 350 9.12 4.52 1.63
C THR A 350 8.46 5.67 2.37
N LEU A 351 7.28 6.08 1.95
CA LEU A 351 6.55 7.14 2.64
C LEU A 351 5.05 6.87 2.71
N LEU A 352 4.42 7.44 3.72
CA LEU A 352 2.99 7.51 3.95
C LEU A 352 2.64 8.98 4.22
N ILE A 353 1.37 9.32 4.15
CA ILE A 353 0.87 10.63 4.59
C ILE A 353 -0.22 10.43 5.63
N ALA A 354 -0.04 11.06 6.79
CA ALA A 354 -1.05 11.16 7.84
C ALA A 354 -1.48 12.61 7.95
N ASP A 355 -2.74 12.90 7.59
CA ASP A 355 -3.26 14.25 7.44
C ASP A 355 -2.39 15.11 6.49
N HIS A 356 -1.63 16.07 7.00
CA HIS A 356 -0.69 16.90 6.25
C HIS A 356 0.77 16.60 6.60
N THR A 357 1.07 15.43 7.17
CA THR A 357 2.42 15.02 7.58
C THR A 357 2.92 13.88 6.71
N LEU A 358 4.05 14.09 6.06
CA LEU A 358 4.84 13.02 5.45
C LEU A 358 5.47 12.18 6.56
N VAL A 359 5.23 10.88 6.55
CA VAL A 359 5.86 9.89 7.42
C VAL A 359 6.82 9.09 6.55
N ILE A 360 8.10 9.43 6.62
CA ILE A 360 9.13 8.95 5.70
C ILE A 360 10.02 7.95 6.43
N MET A 361 10.03 6.69 5.99
CA MET A 361 11.00 5.69 6.45
C MET A 361 12.13 5.60 5.42
N ARG A 362 13.30 6.08 5.77
CA ARG A 362 14.51 5.95 4.94
C ARG A 362 15.05 4.52 5.00
N GLU A 363 15.68 4.07 3.92
CA GLU A 363 16.31 2.74 3.86
C GLU A 363 17.40 2.56 4.93
N SER A 364 17.99 3.66 5.42
CA SER A 364 18.92 3.65 6.55
C SER A 364 18.28 3.32 7.91
N GLY A 365 16.95 3.19 7.97
CA GLY A 365 16.20 2.95 9.21
C GLY A 365 15.85 4.20 10.00
N GLU A 366 16.07 5.38 9.42
CA GLU A 366 15.66 6.66 10.01
C GLU A 366 14.20 6.97 9.66
N LEU A 367 13.36 7.19 10.65
CA LEU A 367 12.02 7.78 10.49
C LEU A 367 12.16 9.31 10.49
N ALA A 368 11.53 9.95 9.49
CA ALA A 368 11.43 11.40 9.42
C ALA A 368 9.97 11.83 9.29
N LEU A 369 9.60 12.91 9.98
CA LEU A 369 8.33 13.62 9.79
C LEU A 369 8.60 14.97 9.13
N ALA A 370 7.76 15.34 8.15
CA ALA A 370 7.84 16.61 7.44
C ALA A 370 6.43 17.05 7.01
N PRO A 371 6.18 18.34 6.73
CA PRO A 371 4.92 18.77 6.14
C PRO A 371 4.76 18.23 4.72
N ALA A 372 3.57 17.74 4.38
CA ALA A 372 3.16 17.48 2.99
C ALA A 372 2.79 18.80 2.31
N SER A 373 3.79 19.54 1.82
CA SER A 373 3.64 20.90 1.30
C SER A 373 4.39 21.05 -0.04
N PRO A 374 3.77 21.64 -1.09
CA PRO A 374 4.45 21.90 -2.34
C PRO A 374 5.39 23.12 -2.29
N GLN A 375 5.38 23.93 -1.22
CA GLN A 375 6.18 25.14 -1.09
C GLN A 375 7.66 24.85 -0.77
N GLY A 376 7.96 23.65 -0.27
CA GLY A 376 9.33 23.24 0.06
C GLY A 376 9.36 22.11 1.08
N PHE A 377 10.55 21.55 1.27
CA PHE A 377 10.79 20.44 2.19
C PHE A 377 11.59 20.92 3.42
N ARG A 378 11.12 20.53 4.60
CA ARG A 378 11.87 20.66 5.85
C ARG A 378 11.50 19.55 6.81
N PHE A 379 12.44 19.05 7.57
CA PHE A 379 12.13 18.10 8.65
C PHE A 379 11.45 18.78 9.83
N ASN A 380 10.40 18.16 10.36
CA ASN A 380 9.86 18.47 11.68
C ASN A 380 10.64 17.71 12.78
N SER A 381 10.92 16.44 12.52
CA SER A 381 11.72 15.59 13.44
C SER A 381 12.27 14.37 12.70
N ARG A 382 13.37 13.80 13.26
CA ARG A 382 14.01 12.59 12.76
C ARG A 382 14.48 11.71 13.91
N ALA A 383 14.40 10.41 13.75
CA ALA A 383 14.94 9.44 14.71
C ALA A 383 15.35 8.13 14.02
N GLN A 384 16.46 7.56 14.46
CA GLN A 384 16.87 6.22 14.05
C GLN A 384 16.01 5.18 14.76
N LEU A 385 15.20 4.42 14.00
CA LEU A 385 14.32 3.39 14.57
C LEU A 385 14.90 1.98 14.47
N LEU A 386 15.56 1.68 13.35
CA LEU A 386 16.13 0.36 13.07
C LEU A 386 17.56 0.50 12.53
N PRO A 387 18.48 -0.42 12.87
CA PRO A 387 19.76 -0.52 12.20
C PRO A 387 19.63 -1.20 10.83
N GLY A 388 20.60 -1.01 9.94
CA GLY A 388 20.67 -1.71 8.64
C GLY A 388 19.63 -1.26 7.64
N VAL A 389 19.29 -2.14 6.70
CA VAL A 389 18.48 -1.82 5.53
C VAL A 389 16.99 -2.02 5.79
N VAL A 390 16.18 -0.98 5.57
CA VAL A 390 14.71 -0.97 5.70
C VAL A 390 14.07 -0.70 4.35
N ARG A 391 13.65 -1.75 3.64
CA ARG A 391 12.95 -1.67 2.33
C ARG A 391 11.47 -2.01 2.40
N ALA A 392 11.07 -2.71 3.47
CA ALA A 392 9.68 -3.08 3.68
C ALA A 392 8.80 -1.84 3.89
N TYR A 393 7.63 -1.84 3.25
CA TYR A 393 6.63 -0.82 3.54
C TYR A 393 6.17 -0.91 4.99
N PRO A 394 6.14 0.19 5.74
CA PRO A 394 5.60 0.19 7.09
C PRO A 394 4.07 0.08 7.07
N ALA A 395 3.50 -0.26 8.23
CA ALA A 395 2.07 -0.12 8.49
C ALA A 395 1.85 0.97 9.55
N LEU A 396 0.80 1.77 9.36
CA LEU A 396 0.35 2.75 10.34
C LEU A 396 -1.12 2.45 10.67
N ALA A 397 -1.35 1.82 11.81
CA ALA A 397 -2.67 1.40 12.24
C ALA A 397 -2.94 1.96 13.65
N ASP A 398 -4.06 2.65 13.81
CA ASP A 398 -4.51 3.23 15.07
C ASP A 398 -3.40 4.02 15.82
N GLY A 399 -2.66 4.87 15.05
CA GLY A 399 -1.54 5.67 15.56
C GLY A 399 -0.28 4.87 15.90
N ARG A 400 -0.29 3.55 15.74
CA ARG A 400 0.89 2.70 15.93
C ARG A 400 1.60 2.47 14.61
N TYR A 401 2.91 2.70 14.62
CA TYR A 401 3.77 2.57 13.46
C TYR A 401 4.58 1.27 13.57
N PHE A 402 4.38 0.37 12.61
CA PHE A 402 5.04 -0.93 12.54
C PHE A 402 6.03 -0.93 11.38
N VAL A 403 7.29 -1.20 11.69
CA VAL A 403 8.38 -1.17 10.72
C VAL A 403 9.36 -2.31 10.95
N ARG A 404 9.89 -2.86 9.85
CA ARG A 404 10.84 -3.97 9.91
C ARG A 404 12.06 -3.77 9.02
N ASN A 405 13.17 -4.38 9.42
CA ASN A 405 14.28 -4.75 8.54
C ASN A 405 14.34 -6.28 8.36
N GLU A 406 15.47 -6.82 7.92
CA GLU A 406 15.67 -8.27 7.73
C GLU A 406 15.62 -9.10 9.02
N ARG A 407 15.79 -8.49 10.19
CA ARG A 407 16.01 -9.16 11.48
C ARG A 407 15.01 -8.78 12.55
N GLN A 408 14.44 -7.60 12.46
CA GLN A 408 13.60 -7.05 13.53
C GLN A 408 12.32 -6.41 12.97
N LEU A 409 11.23 -6.65 13.67
CA LEU A 409 9.99 -5.90 13.57
C LEU A 409 9.80 -5.12 14.86
N ARG A 410 9.53 -3.82 14.75
CA ARG A 410 9.30 -2.93 15.89
C ARG A 410 8.01 -2.16 15.75
N ALA A 411 7.36 -1.91 16.87
CA ALA A 411 6.17 -1.05 16.97
C ALA A 411 6.50 0.20 17.78
N PHE A 412 6.01 1.35 17.29
CA PHE A 412 6.18 2.66 17.90
C PHE A 412 4.84 3.36 18.06
N ASP A 413 4.71 4.17 19.11
CA ASP A 413 3.54 5.01 19.36
C ASP A 413 3.74 6.37 18.67
N LEU A 414 2.92 6.68 17.68
CA LEU A 414 2.86 7.98 17.03
C LEU A 414 1.57 8.74 17.40
N THR A 415 0.77 8.25 18.36
CA THR A 415 -0.48 8.90 18.73
C THR A 415 -0.24 10.30 19.28
N ARG A 416 -1.05 11.26 18.86
CA ARG A 416 -1.10 12.58 19.46
C ARG A 416 -1.88 12.48 20.78
N ARG A 417 -1.20 12.63 21.90
CA ARG A 417 -1.81 12.70 23.22
C ARG A 417 -2.29 14.11 23.51
#